data_f39e63509f414b7558175006fbb117c2
#
_entry.id   f39e63509f414b7558175006fbb117c2
#
_cell.length_a   1.000
_cell.length_b   1.000
_cell.length_c   1.000
_cell.angle_alpha   90.00
_cell.angle_beta   90.00
_cell.angle_gamma   90.00
#
_symmetry.space_group_name_H-M   'P 1'
#
loop_
_entity.id
_entity.type
_entity.pdbx_description
1 polymer ?
#
loop_
_entity_poly.entity_id
_entity_poly.type
_entity_poly.pdbx_seq_one_letter_code
_entity_poly.pdbx_strand_id
1 'polypeptide(L)'
;MAISVEQKNSLKRELVEGLQMAPEISKIIIFGSFLVDDAPNDMDVAIVQNSNLPYLTLAMKYRKMTRAVARQLPLDIIPLKTGAKKCAILDAISKGEVIYER
;
A
#
# COMPACT_ATOMS: atom_id res chain seq x y z
N MET A 1 -4.23 -18.64 7.11
CA MET A 1 -3.40 -19.44 6.20
C MET A 1 -2.03 -18.77 6.06
N ALA A 2 -0.97 -19.54 6.21
CA ALA A 2 0.39 -19.00 6.10
C ALA A 2 0.70 -18.62 4.65
N ILE A 3 1.44 -17.53 4.49
CA ILE A 3 1.85 -17.02 3.18
C ILE A 3 3.38 -17.14 3.11
N SER A 4 3.89 -17.78 2.05
CA SER A 4 5.33 -17.93 1.86
C SER A 4 5.97 -16.58 1.50
N VAL A 5 7.31 -16.52 1.66
CA VAL A 5 8.08 -15.34 1.25
C VAL A 5 7.88 -15.05 -0.24
N GLU A 6 7.84 -16.10 -1.06
CA GLU A 6 7.62 -15.95 -2.50
C GLU A 6 6.25 -15.37 -2.80
N GLN A 7 5.21 -15.80 -2.08
CA GLN A 7 3.87 -15.26 -2.25
C GLN A 7 3.81 -13.80 -1.80
N LYS A 8 4.47 -13.45 -0.70
CA LYS A 8 4.56 -12.05 -0.25
C LYS A 8 5.24 -11.18 -1.30
N ASN A 9 6.33 -11.65 -1.88
CA ASN A 9 7.05 -10.92 -2.92
C ASN A 9 6.21 -10.77 -4.18
N SER A 10 5.45 -11.79 -4.54
CA SER A 10 4.54 -11.75 -5.67
C SER A 10 3.44 -10.70 -5.47
N LEU A 11 2.85 -10.67 -4.27
CA LEU A 11 1.82 -9.67 -3.94
C LEU A 11 2.35 -8.26 -3.99
N LYS A 12 3.57 -8.03 -3.49
CA LYS A 12 4.24 -6.72 -3.56
C LYS A 12 4.44 -6.29 -5.00
N ARG A 13 4.90 -7.19 -5.86
CA ARG A 13 5.14 -6.91 -7.28
C ARG A 13 3.85 -6.56 -7.99
N GLU A 14 2.79 -7.34 -7.78
CA GLU A 14 1.48 -7.08 -8.39
C GLU A 14 0.92 -5.74 -7.94
N LEU A 15 1.13 -5.39 -6.66
CA LEU A 15 0.70 -4.11 -6.12
C LEU A 15 1.38 -2.95 -6.83
N VAL A 16 2.70 -3.03 -7.00
CA VAL A 16 3.46 -2.00 -7.71
C VAL A 16 3.02 -1.92 -9.17
N GLU A 17 2.88 -3.05 -9.85
CA GLU A 17 2.46 -3.08 -11.25
C GLU A 17 1.10 -2.41 -11.45
N GLY A 18 0.17 -2.62 -10.52
CA GLY A 18 -1.15 -2.00 -10.60
C GLY A 18 -1.13 -0.50 -10.33
N LEU A 19 -0.28 -0.04 -9.42
CA LEU A 19 -0.27 1.35 -8.96
C LEU A 19 0.70 2.25 -9.73
N GLN A 20 1.74 1.70 -10.35
CA GLN A 20 2.76 2.51 -11.02
C GLN A 20 2.20 3.31 -12.20
N MET A 21 1.03 2.95 -12.70
CA MET A 21 0.36 3.67 -13.79
C MET A 21 -0.17 5.03 -13.36
N ALA A 22 -0.32 5.27 -12.06
CA ALA A 22 -0.78 6.54 -11.53
C ALA A 22 0.42 7.48 -11.34
N PRO A 23 0.57 8.53 -12.18
CA PRO A 23 1.77 9.37 -12.14
C PRO A 23 1.90 10.23 -10.89
N GLU A 24 0.80 10.44 -10.17
CA GLU A 24 0.80 11.22 -8.94
C GLU A 24 1.44 10.47 -7.76
N ILE A 25 1.57 9.15 -7.86
CA ILE A 25 2.15 8.33 -6.78
C ILE A 25 3.67 8.49 -6.76
N SER A 26 4.21 8.90 -5.61
CA SER A 26 5.65 9.03 -5.43
C SER A 26 6.26 7.89 -4.63
N LYS A 27 5.49 7.24 -3.77
CA LYS A 27 5.99 6.19 -2.90
C LYS A 27 4.87 5.23 -2.50
N ILE A 28 5.20 3.95 -2.39
CA ILE A 28 4.28 2.91 -1.90
C ILE A 28 4.99 2.19 -0.75
N ILE A 29 4.35 2.14 0.42
CA ILE A 29 4.92 1.58 1.64
C ILE A 29 3.97 0.54 2.20
N ILE A 30 4.49 -0.65 2.48
CA ILE A 30 3.74 -1.69 3.20
C ILE A 30 4.15 -1.64 4.65
N PHE A 31 3.18 -1.71 5.56
CA PHE A 31 3.44 -1.70 6.99
C PHE A 31 2.48 -2.64 7.70
N GLY A 32 2.67 -2.80 9.02
CA GLY A 32 1.79 -3.63 9.83
C GLY A 32 2.08 -5.11 9.78
N SER A 33 1.08 -5.94 10.05
CA SER A 33 1.25 -7.37 10.27
C SER A 33 1.75 -8.14 9.03
N PHE A 34 1.49 -7.64 7.83
CA PHE A 34 1.95 -8.32 6.61
C PHE A 34 3.47 -8.50 6.58
N LEU A 35 4.22 -7.57 7.17
CA LEU A 35 5.69 -7.62 7.16
C LEU A 35 6.25 -8.64 8.15
N VAL A 36 5.58 -8.85 9.28
CA VAL A 36 6.13 -9.62 10.40
C VAL A 36 5.40 -10.92 10.66
N ASP A 37 4.18 -11.06 10.17
CA ASP A 37 3.32 -12.21 10.43
C ASP A 37 3.42 -13.23 9.30
N ASP A 38 3.47 -14.53 9.64
CA ASP A 38 3.46 -15.60 8.64
C ASP A 38 2.07 -15.79 8.04
N ALA A 39 1.03 -15.41 8.77
CA ALA A 39 -0.36 -15.58 8.33
C ALA A 39 -1.13 -14.26 8.52
N PRO A 40 -0.75 -13.18 7.79
CA PRO A 40 -1.45 -11.90 7.95
C PRO A 40 -2.88 -11.99 7.43
N ASN A 41 -3.79 -11.28 8.10
CA ASN A 41 -5.19 -11.22 7.69
C ASN A 41 -5.42 -10.19 6.58
N ASP A 42 -4.57 -9.17 6.52
CA ASP A 42 -4.69 -8.09 5.54
C ASP A 42 -3.31 -7.48 5.27
N MET A 43 -3.28 -6.57 4.31
CA MET A 43 -2.08 -5.83 3.96
C MET A 43 -2.36 -4.34 4.08
N ASP A 44 -1.63 -3.65 4.96
CA ASP A 44 -1.72 -2.21 5.13
C ASP A 44 -0.77 -1.51 4.16
N VAL A 45 -1.32 -0.67 3.30
CA VAL A 45 -0.55 0.00 2.23
C VAL A 45 -0.75 1.50 2.31
N ALA A 46 0.35 2.22 2.48
CA ALA A 46 0.36 3.68 2.41
C ALA A 46 0.80 4.10 1.01
N ILE A 47 0.03 4.97 0.38
CA ILE A 47 0.33 5.48 -0.95
C ILE A 47 0.56 6.98 -0.84
N VAL A 48 1.83 7.40 -0.92
CA VAL A 48 2.20 8.81 -0.90
C VAL A 48 2.01 9.38 -2.30
N GLN A 49 1.21 10.44 -2.41
CA GLN A 49 0.82 11.01 -3.69
C GLN A 49 0.64 12.52 -3.57
N ASN A 50 0.58 13.21 -4.71
CA ASN A 50 0.43 14.67 -4.75
C ASN A 50 -0.83 15.13 -5.49
N SER A 51 -1.85 14.27 -5.56
CA SER A 51 -3.12 14.62 -6.20
C SER A 51 -3.93 15.58 -5.33
N ASN A 52 -4.76 16.41 -5.97
CA ASN A 52 -5.69 17.28 -5.26
C ASN A 52 -7.07 16.65 -5.08
N LEU A 53 -7.24 15.38 -5.47
CA LEU A 53 -8.51 14.68 -5.32
C LEU A 53 -8.81 14.41 -3.84
N PRO A 54 -10.11 14.37 -3.47
CA PRO A 54 -10.48 14.00 -2.10
C PRO A 54 -10.00 12.61 -1.72
N TYR A 55 -9.78 12.41 -0.42
CA TYR A 55 -9.28 11.15 0.13
C TYR A 55 -10.09 9.94 -0.34
N LEU A 56 -11.41 10.01 -0.23
CA LEU A 56 -12.27 8.88 -0.59
C LEU A 56 -12.17 8.55 -2.08
N THR A 57 -12.10 9.58 -2.93
CA THR A 57 -11.94 9.39 -4.38
C THR A 57 -10.64 8.67 -4.69
N LEU A 58 -9.55 9.06 -4.04
CA LEU A 58 -8.23 8.43 -4.22
C LEU A 58 -8.24 6.99 -3.71
N ALA A 59 -8.83 6.76 -2.54
CA ALA A 59 -8.92 5.41 -1.97
C ALA A 59 -9.66 4.48 -2.92
N MET A 60 -10.77 4.92 -3.48
CA MET A 60 -11.55 4.12 -4.44
C MET A 60 -10.79 3.88 -5.73
N LYS A 61 -10.07 4.90 -6.24
CA LYS A 61 -9.24 4.76 -7.43
C LYS A 61 -8.18 3.68 -7.24
N TYR A 62 -7.46 3.76 -6.13
CA TYR A 62 -6.37 2.81 -5.87
C TYR A 62 -6.87 1.41 -5.57
N ARG A 63 -8.05 1.28 -4.97
CA ARG A 63 -8.68 -0.03 -4.76
C ARG A 63 -9.00 -0.70 -6.09
N LYS A 64 -9.47 0.07 -7.08
CA LYS A 64 -9.72 -0.46 -8.43
C LYS A 64 -8.44 -0.94 -9.08
N MET A 65 -7.36 -0.18 -8.93
CA MET A 65 -6.06 -0.50 -9.53
C MET A 65 -5.40 -1.73 -8.92
N THR A 66 -5.79 -2.09 -7.69
CA THR A 66 -5.18 -3.18 -6.93
C THR A 66 -6.14 -4.34 -6.69
N ARG A 67 -7.21 -4.43 -7.48
CA ARG A 67 -8.26 -5.44 -7.27
C ARG A 67 -7.74 -6.87 -7.34
N ALA A 68 -6.76 -7.13 -8.23
CA ALA A 68 -6.17 -8.47 -8.36
C ALA A 68 -5.47 -8.91 -7.07
N VAL A 69 -4.78 -7.98 -6.40
CA VAL A 69 -4.13 -8.25 -5.12
C VAL A 69 -5.19 -8.43 -4.03
N ALA A 70 -6.21 -7.58 -4.02
CA ALA A 70 -7.27 -7.62 -3.01
C ALA A 70 -8.05 -8.94 -3.04
N ARG A 71 -8.10 -9.62 -4.18
CA ARG A 71 -8.73 -10.93 -4.30
C ARG A 71 -7.94 -12.02 -3.57
N GLN A 72 -6.65 -11.83 -3.40
CA GLN A 72 -5.76 -12.79 -2.75
C GLN A 72 -5.63 -12.51 -1.27
N LEU A 73 -5.62 -11.22 -0.89
CA LEU A 73 -5.48 -10.78 0.49
C LEU A 73 -6.12 -9.40 0.62
N PRO A 74 -7.01 -9.20 1.60
CA PRO A 74 -7.65 -7.88 1.79
C PRO A 74 -6.63 -6.77 1.93
N LEU A 75 -6.92 -5.62 1.31
CA LEU A 75 -6.04 -4.45 1.34
C LEU A 75 -6.67 -3.31 2.12
N ASP A 76 -5.85 -2.67 2.96
CA ASP A 76 -6.18 -1.41 3.62
C ASP A 76 -5.34 -0.33 2.95
N ILE A 77 -5.98 0.45 2.09
CA ILE A 77 -5.29 1.49 1.31
C ILE A 77 -5.43 2.83 2.00
N ILE A 78 -4.30 3.46 2.30
CA ILE A 78 -4.25 4.76 2.97
C ILE A 78 -3.54 5.76 2.07
N PRO A 79 -4.27 6.59 1.29
CA PRO A 79 -3.65 7.66 0.51
C PRO A 79 -3.12 8.76 1.43
N LEU A 80 -1.87 9.14 1.25
CA LEU A 80 -1.23 10.20 2.03
C LEU A 80 -0.71 11.27 1.08
N LYS A 81 -0.99 12.53 1.42
CA LYS A 81 -0.46 13.63 0.64
C LYS A 81 1.04 13.80 0.91
N THR A 82 1.81 14.08 -0.15
CA THR A 82 3.23 14.38 -0.02
C THR A 82 3.41 15.53 0.98
N GLY A 83 4.31 15.35 1.95
CA GLY A 83 4.56 16.36 2.98
C GLY A 83 3.57 16.34 4.13
N ALA A 84 2.75 15.29 4.26
CA ALA A 84 1.82 15.16 5.38
C ALA A 84 2.53 15.26 6.73
N LYS A 85 1.87 15.93 7.67
CA LYS A 85 2.45 16.14 9.01
C LYS A 85 2.43 14.85 9.82
N LYS A 86 3.36 14.77 10.79
CA LYS A 86 3.47 13.63 11.69
C LYS A 86 2.15 13.33 12.40
N CYS A 87 1.79 12.05 12.42
CA CYS A 87 0.67 11.52 13.20
C CYS A 87 0.99 10.06 13.54
N ALA A 88 0.15 9.41 14.34
CA ALA A 88 0.40 8.04 14.78
C ALA A 88 0.58 7.07 13.61
N ILE A 89 -0.17 7.27 12.53
CA ILE A 89 -0.07 6.39 11.36
C ILE A 89 1.26 6.56 10.64
N LEU A 90 1.83 7.78 10.64
CA LEU A 90 3.14 8.01 10.03
C LEU A 90 4.25 7.32 10.81
N ASP A 91 4.11 7.18 12.13
CA ASP A 91 5.06 6.41 12.93
C ASP A 91 5.05 4.94 12.54
N ALA A 92 3.88 4.36 12.33
CA ALA A 92 3.75 2.98 11.86
C ALA A 92 4.35 2.82 10.46
N ILE A 93 4.10 3.79 9.58
CA ILE A 93 4.60 3.78 8.21
C ILE A 93 6.12 3.91 8.17
N SER A 94 6.72 4.66 9.09
CA SER A 94 8.17 4.83 9.15
C SER A 94 8.89 3.51 9.41
N LYS A 95 8.20 2.54 9.99
CA LYS A 95 8.72 1.19 10.26
C LYS A 95 8.39 0.22 9.13
N GLY A 96 7.70 0.68 8.10
CA GLY A 96 7.29 -0.15 6.99
C GLY A 96 8.37 -0.35 5.94
N GLU A 97 8.02 -1.09 4.91
CA GLU A 97 8.91 -1.36 3.78
C GLU A 97 8.47 -0.54 2.57
N VAL A 98 9.38 0.26 2.03
CA VAL A 98 9.15 0.99 0.79
C VAL A 98 9.33 0.02 -0.37
N ILE A 99 8.25 -0.26 -1.12
CA ILE A 99 8.30 -1.19 -2.25
C ILE A 99 8.34 -0.48 -3.60
N TYR A 100 8.08 0.83 -3.60
CA TYR A 100 8.12 1.64 -4.82
C TYR A 100 8.43 3.08 -4.43
N GLU A 101 9.35 3.70 -5.15
CA GLU A 101 9.71 5.10 -4.94
C GLU A 101 10.12 5.71 -6.28
N ARG A 102 9.52 6.86 -6.58
CA ARG A 102 9.79 7.55 -7.84
C ARG A 102 10.73 8.73 -7.63
#